data_e8d348e805fe6a3443fdb3e845b129a5
#
_entry.id   e8d348e805fe6a3443fdb3e845b129a5
#
_cell.length_a   1.000
_cell.length_b   1.000
_cell.length_c   1.000
_cell.angle_alpha   90.00
_cell.angle_beta   90.00
_cell.angle_gamma   90.00
#
_symmetry.space_group_name_H-M   'P 1'
#
loop_
_entity.id
_entity.type
_entity.pdbx_description
1 polymer ?
#
loop_
_entity_poly.entity_id
_entity_poly.type
_entity_poly.pdbx_seq_one_letter_code
_entity_poly.pdbx_strand_id
1 'polypeptide(L)'
;DVVEVSGTSGTVRDIGMRATTLSTFEGADVVVPNGTLLSEKLINWTLSDMNRRIDVEVGVAYGSDPRRVLTLLREVALGTPGISATPVPAIVFKGIGASSLDFSIRAWTDNFGDWVTIRTEMPTRVYEALIREGIEIPYPQQAIHIRSASPEIAQPFVGAIPPQPGAPRPA
;
A
#
# COMPACT_ATOMS: atom_id res chain seq x y z
N ASP A 1 -2.31 -22.28 15.61
CA ASP A 1 -1.39 -21.55 14.73
C ASP A 1 -2.02 -21.31 13.38
N VAL A 2 -1.64 -20.22 12.73
CA VAL A 2 -1.97 -19.94 11.33
C VAL A 2 -0.78 -20.32 10.48
N VAL A 3 -1.02 -21.22 9.54
CA VAL A 3 0.03 -21.76 8.68
C VAL A 3 -0.33 -21.63 7.20
N GLU A 4 0.70 -21.63 6.36
CA GLU A 4 0.57 -21.68 4.92
C GLU A 4 1.44 -22.82 4.39
N VAL A 5 0.83 -23.69 3.61
CA VAL A 5 1.49 -24.84 2.97
C VAL A 5 0.88 -25.07 1.60
N SER A 6 1.70 -25.32 0.59
CA SER A 6 1.24 -25.57 -0.81
C SER A 6 0.31 -24.48 -1.35
N GLY A 7 0.50 -23.21 -0.93
CA GLY A 7 -0.36 -22.08 -1.32
C GLY A 7 -1.72 -22.02 -0.59
N THR A 8 -1.97 -22.91 0.36
CA THR A 8 -3.17 -22.90 1.19
C THR A 8 -2.85 -22.31 2.56
N SER A 9 -3.55 -21.27 2.97
CA SER A 9 -3.40 -20.63 4.28
C SER A 9 -4.62 -20.94 5.16
N GLY A 10 -4.38 -21.26 6.42
CA GLY A 10 -5.46 -21.54 7.37
C GLY A 10 -4.99 -21.73 8.80
N THR A 11 -5.95 -21.79 9.70
CA THR A 11 -5.69 -22.11 11.11
C THR A 11 -5.64 -23.63 11.29
N VAL A 12 -4.60 -24.13 11.95
CA VAL A 12 -4.51 -25.55 12.34
C VAL A 12 -5.64 -25.85 13.31
N ARG A 13 -6.59 -26.70 12.87
CA ARG A 13 -7.74 -27.11 13.66
C ARG A 13 -7.49 -28.40 14.42
N ASP A 14 -6.89 -29.38 13.74
CA ASP A 14 -6.61 -30.69 14.31
C ASP A 14 -5.34 -31.29 13.69
N ILE A 15 -4.54 -31.99 14.49
CA ILE A 15 -3.35 -32.71 14.06
C ILE A 15 -3.55 -34.18 14.33
N GLY A 16 -3.94 -34.94 13.29
CA GLY A 16 -4.09 -36.36 13.35
C GLY A 16 -2.77 -37.12 13.11
N MET A 17 -2.81 -38.45 13.22
CA MET A 17 -1.64 -39.30 13.03
C MET A 17 -1.10 -39.28 11.60
N ARG A 18 -1.94 -39.09 10.59
CA ARG A 18 -1.57 -39.14 9.15
C ARG A 18 -1.81 -37.85 8.40
N ALA A 19 -2.69 -37.00 8.90
CA ALA A 19 -3.07 -35.77 8.25
C ALA A 19 -3.41 -34.70 9.30
N THR A 20 -3.21 -33.44 8.92
CA THR A 20 -3.55 -32.25 9.68
C THR A 20 -4.70 -31.53 8.96
N THR A 21 -5.70 -31.09 9.72
CA THR A 21 -6.83 -30.34 9.17
C THR A 21 -6.61 -28.83 9.40
N LEU A 22 -6.62 -28.09 8.31
CA LEU A 22 -6.55 -26.63 8.31
C LEU A 22 -7.93 -26.05 8.02
N SER A 23 -8.40 -25.13 8.85
CA SER A 23 -9.59 -24.31 8.55
C SER A 23 -9.14 -23.04 7.83
N THR A 24 -9.54 -22.90 6.55
CA THR A 24 -9.17 -21.76 5.72
C THR A 24 -9.99 -20.53 6.06
N PHE A 25 -9.48 -19.34 5.70
CA PHE A 25 -10.22 -18.08 5.87
C PHE A 25 -11.47 -17.99 4.97
N GLU A 26 -11.56 -18.85 3.94
CA GLU A 26 -12.74 -18.97 3.06
C GLU A 26 -13.81 -19.89 3.64
N GLY A 27 -13.58 -20.49 4.82
CA GLY A 27 -14.54 -21.35 5.51
C GLY A 27 -14.49 -22.83 5.12
N ALA A 28 -13.46 -23.26 4.39
CA ALA A 28 -13.26 -24.66 4.04
C ALA A 28 -12.30 -25.34 5.03
N ASP A 29 -12.53 -26.62 5.30
CA ASP A 29 -11.58 -27.48 6.01
C ASP A 29 -10.73 -28.23 4.96
N VAL A 30 -9.43 -28.00 4.97
CA VAL A 30 -8.46 -28.66 4.07
C VAL A 30 -7.67 -29.68 4.85
N VAL A 31 -7.69 -30.93 4.38
CA VAL A 31 -6.93 -32.04 4.98
C VAL A 31 -5.60 -32.22 4.26
N VAL A 32 -4.52 -31.89 4.95
CA VAL A 32 -3.17 -31.98 4.43
C VAL A 32 -2.46 -33.22 5.00
N PRO A 33 -1.94 -34.12 4.18
CA PRO A 33 -1.15 -35.25 4.69
C PRO A 33 0.08 -34.76 5.46
N ASN A 34 0.41 -35.36 6.60
CA ASN A 34 1.57 -34.93 7.41
C ASN A 34 2.90 -35.06 6.63
N GLY A 35 2.99 -35.98 5.69
CA GLY A 35 4.15 -36.11 4.78
C GLY A 35 4.37 -34.84 3.97
N THR A 36 3.31 -34.17 3.50
CA THR A 36 3.39 -32.91 2.77
C THR A 36 3.92 -31.79 3.66
N LEU A 37 3.49 -31.72 4.92
CA LEU A 37 3.99 -30.74 5.90
C LEU A 37 5.49 -30.89 6.19
N LEU A 38 6.02 -32.12 6.05
CA LEU A 38 7.43 -32.40 6.27
C LEU A 38 8.29 -32.21 5.02
N SER A 39 7.72 -32.40 3.83
CA SER A 39 8.45 -32.35 2.55
C SER A 39 8.40 -30.98 1.88
N GLU A 40 7.41 -30.15 2.20
CA GLU A 40 7.22 -28.83 1.60
C GLU A 40 7.57 -27.69 2.57
N LYS A 41 7.76 -26.51 2.01
CA LYS A 41 7.97 -25.30 2.80
C LYS A 41 6.69 -24.95 3.54
N LEU A 42 6.72 -25.04 4.85
CA LEU A 42 5.67 -24.56 5.75
C LEU A 42 6.03 -23.16 6.25
N ILE A 43 5.13 -22.21 6.09
CA ILE A 43 5.22 -20.90 6.71
C ILE A 43 4.27 -20.89 7.90
N ASN A 44 4.78 -20.68 9.11
CA ASN A 44 3.97 -20.50 10.30
C ASN A 44 3.98 -19.01 10.66
N TRP A 45 2.83 -18.38 10.60
CA TRP A 45 2.66 -16.94 10.79
C TRP A 45 2.56 -16.53 12.26
N THR A 46 2.30 -17.49 13.15
CA THR A 46 2.00 -17.24 14.57
C THR A 46 2.87 -18.08 15.53
N LEU A 47 3.92 -18.74 15.01
CA LEU A 47 4.76 -19.62 15.81
C LEU A 47 5.55 -18.88 16.90
N SER A 48 6.16 -17.76 16.52
CA SER A 48 7.04 -16.98 17.42
C SER A 48 6.34 -15.80 18.02
N ASP A 49 5.55 -15.10 17.22
CA ASP A 49 4.75 -13.94 17.62
C ASP A 49 3.55 -13.77 16.66
N MET A 50 2.65 -12.86 16.99
CA MET A 50 1.52 -12.52 16.13
C MET A 50 1.79 -11.28 15.26
N ASN A 51 3.05 -10.84 15.21
CA ASN A 51 3.42 -9.63 14.49
C ASN A 51 3.27 -9.81 12.99
N ARG A 52 2.45 -8.99 12.38
CA ARG A 52 2.27 -8.97 10.94
C ARG A 52 2.59 -7.60 10.37
N ARG A 53 3.37 -7.59 9.27
CA ARG A 53 3.70 -6.36 8.58
C ARG A 53 2.57 -5.95 7.65
N ILE A 54 2.28 -4.65 7.65
CA ILE A 54 1.35 -3.97 6.77
C ILE A 54 2.15 -2.98 5.95
N ASP A 55 2.12 -3.15 4.64
CA ASP A 55 2.76 -2.24 3.69
C ASP A 55 1.66 -1.44 2.97
N VAL A 56 1.79 -0.11 2.96
CA VAL A 56 0.89 0.80 2.23
C VAL A 56 1.73 1.68 1.32
N GLU A 57 1.42 1.64 0.03
CA GLU A 57 2.05 2.49 -0.98
C GLU A 57 1.24 3.77 -1.13
N VAL A 58 1.93 4.90 -1.20
CA VAL A 58 1.32 6.23 -1.28
C VAL A 58 2.04 7.05 -2.35
N GLY A 59 1.29 7.53 -3.34
CA GLY A 59 1.78 8.49 -4.33
C GLY A 59 1.19 9.87 -4.11
N VAL A 60 2.02 10.91 -4.12
CA VAL A 60 1.56 12.31 -4.06
C VAL A 60 2.05 13.09 -5.27
N ALA A 61 1.40 14.20 -5.61
CA ALA A 61 1.73 15.00 -6.78
C ALA A 61 3.13 15.65 -6.66
N TYR A 62 3.76 15.87 -7.80
CA TYR A 62 4.96 16.69 -7.90
C TYR A 62 4.68 18.10 -7.35
N GLY A 63 5.68 18.68 -6.67
CA GLY A 63 5.54 19.96 -5.99
C GLY A 63 5.16 19.84 -4.51
N SER A 64 4.73 18.66 -4.05
CA SER A 64 4.57 18.39 -2.62
C SER A 64 5.93 18.37 -1.91
N ASP A 65 6.02 18.90 -0.69
CA ASP A 65 7.24 18.79 0.13
C ASP A 65 7.39 17.36 0.69
N PRO A 66 8.42 16.61 0.28
CA PRO A 66 8.60 15.24 0.72
C PRO A 66 8.80 15.11 2.24
N ARG A 67 9.40 16.11 2.89
CA ARG A 67 9.63 16.10 4.34
C ARG A 67 8.33 16.25 5.11
N ARG A 68 7.44 17.12 4.63
CA ARG A 68 6.09 17.27 5.19
C ARG A 68 5.29 16.00 5.02
N VAL A 69 5.35 15.35 3.84
CA VAL A 69 4.67 14.08 3.57
C VAL A 69 5.18 12.99 4.50
N LEU A 70 6.50 12.83 4.65
CA LEU A 70 7.09 11.84 5.56
C LEU A 70 6.62 12.01 7.02
N THR A 71 6.52 13.25 7.48
CA THR A 71 6.04 13.56 8.84
C THR A 71 4.56 13.19 8.98
N LEU A 72 3.72 13.63 8.04
CA LEU A 72 2.30 13.32 8.03
C LEU A 72 2.01 11.81 8.02
N LEU A 73 2.67 11.08 7.13
CA LEU A 73 2.49 9.63 7.02
C LEU A 73 2.91 8.90 8.29
N ARG A 74 3.95 9.39 8.98
CA ARG A 74 4.37 8.85 10.28
C ARG A 74 3.33 9.08 11.38
N GLU A 75 2.78 10.28 11.44
CA GLU A 75 1.71 10.62 12.40
C GLU A 75 0.47 9.76 12.17
N VAL A 76 0.06 9.60 10.90
CA VAL A 76 -1.07 8.74 10.54
C VAL A 76 -0.81 7.29 10.93
N ALA A 77 0.37 6.76 10.61
CA ALA A 77 0.71 5.38 10.94
C ALA A 77 0.68 5.12 12.45
N LEU A 78 1.27 6.02 13.25
CA LEU A 78 1.26 5.91 14.71
C LEU A 78 -0.13 6.13 15.33
N GLY A 79 -0.96 6.95 14.70
CA GLY A 79 -2.34 7.21 15.12
C GLY A 79 -3.35 6.16 14.66
N THR A 80 -2.95 5.18 13.87
CA THR A 80 -3.86 4.13 13.38
C THR A 80 -4.05 3.06 14.46
N PRO A 81 -5.29 2.80 14.92
CA PRO A 81 -5.56 1.77 15.91
C PRO A 81 -5.07 0.39 15.46
N GLY A 82 -4.45 -0.36 16.37
CA GLY A 82 -3.92 -1.70 16.08
C GLY A 82 -2.53 -1.72 15.45
N ILE A 83 -1.92 -0.57 15.20
CA ILE A 83 -0.51 -0.50 14.80
C ILE A 83 0.36 -0.53 16.05
N SER A 84 1.32 -1.45 16.04
CA SER A 84 2.30 -1.59 17.12
C SER A 84 3.27 -0.40 17.14
N ALA A 85 3.55 0.09 18.34
CA ALA A 85 4.57 1.11 18.54
C ALA A 85 6.00 0.53 18.45
N THR A 86 6.14 -0.79 18.55
CA THR A 86 7.43 -1.49 18.49
C THR A 86 7.27 -2.75 17.62
N PRO A 87 8.00 -2.84 16.50
CA PRO A 87 8.89 -1.82 15.94
C PRO A 87 8.17 -0.59 15.44
N VAL A 88 8.81 0.57 15.55
CA VAL A 88 8.25 1.86 15.08
C VAL A 88 7.96 1.79 13.58
N PRO A 89 6.80 2.28 13.11
CA PRO A 89 6.49 2.36 11.69
C PRO A 89 7.57 3.10 10.90
N ALA A 90 8.05 2.48 9.83
CA ALA A 90 9.04 3.05 8.93
C ALA A 90 8.35 3.67 7.72
N ILE A 91 8.60 4.95 7.48
CA ILE A 91 8.14 5.64 6.29
C ILE A 91 9.33 5.82 5.35
N VAL A 92 9.19 5.32 4.14
CA VAL A 92 10.25 5.33 3.13
C VAL A 92 9.81 6.16 1.95
N PHE A 93 10.63 7.14 1.57
CA PHE A 93 10.52 7.79 0.27
C PHE A 93 11.19 6.86 -0.76
N LYS A 94 10.41 6.24 -1.62
CA LYS A 94 10.89 5.26 -2.61
C LYS A 94 11.58 5.91 -3.79
N GLY A 95 11.13 7.12 -4.16
CA GLY A 95 11.69 7.85 -5.28
C GLY A 95 10.66 8.66 -6.04
N ILE A 96 11.09 9.08 -7.23
CA ILE A 96 10.30 9.87 -8.15
C ILE A 96 9.74 8.91 -9.21
N GLY A 97 8.42 8.70 -9.19
CA GLY A 97 7.71 7.88 -10.16
C GLY A 97 7.41 8.62 -11.46
N ALA A 98 6.69 7.99 -12.38
CA ALA A 98 6.37 8.59 -13.68
C ALA A 98 5.45 9.84 -13.56
N SER A 99 4.59 9.89 -12.53
CA SER A 99 3.64 10.99 -12.32
C SER A 99 3.47 11.36 -10.85
N SER A 100 4.28 10.79 -9.96
CA SER A 100 4.13 10.90 -8.51
C SER A 100 5.48 10.89 -7.78
N LEU A 101 5.46 11.40 -6.55
CA LEU A 101 6.47 11.11 -5.55
C LEU A 101 5.97 9.90 -4.75
N ASP A 102 6.75 8.82 -4.75
CA ASP A 102 6.32 7.53 -4.21
C ASP A 102 6.87 7.29 -2.81
N PHE A 103 5.97 6.94 -1.90
CA PHE A 103 6.27 6.63 -0.50
C PHE A 103 5.73 5.24 -0.15
N SER A 104 6.31 4.63 0.86
CA SER A 104 5.83 3.39 1.44
C SER A 104 5.78 3.50 2.96
N ILE A 105 4.67 3.11 3.54
CA ILE A 105 4.50 2.94 4.98
C ILE A 105 4.71 1.47 5.27
N ARG A 106 5.64 1.15 6.19
CA ARG A 106 5.85 -0.20 6.71
C ARG A 106 5.54 -0.18 8.19
N ALA A 107 4.42 -0.75 8.56
CA ALA A 107 3.95 -0.80 9.94
C ALA A 107 3.75 -2.25 10.38
N TRP A 108 3.67 -2.47 11.67
CA TRP A 108 3.47 -3.78 12.26
C TRP A 108 2.23 -3.76 13.13
N THR A 109 1.52 -4.87 13.17
CA THR A 109 0.44 -5.12 14.12
C THR A 109 0.72 -6.41 14.86
N ASP A 110 0.46 -6.43 16.16
CA ASP A 110 0.49 -7.61 17.02
C ASP A 110 -0.88 -8.31 17.09
N ASN A 111 -1.89 -7.73 16.44
CA ASN A 111 -3.23 -8.30 16.35
C ASN A 111 -3.44 -8.97 14.99
N PHE A 112 -3.08 -10.24 14.92
CA PHE A 112 -3.26 -11.04 13.70
C PHE A 112 -4.74 -11.15 13.28
N GLY A 113 -5.68 -11.19 14.22
CA GLY A 113 -7.11 -11.33 13.92
C GLY A 113 -7.69 -10.13 13.18
N ASP A 114 -7.24 -8.93 13.52
CA ASP A 114 -7.76 -7.67 12.96
C ASP A 114 -6.88 -7.09 11.84
N TRP A 115 -5.83 -7.81 11.42
CA TRP A 115 -4.89 -7.28 10.42
C TRP A 115 -5.55 -6.82 9.12
N VAL A 116 -6.61 -7.49 8.68
CA VAL A 116 -7.36 -7.10 7.47
C VAL A 116 -8.03 -5.76 7.67
N THR A 117 -8.65 -5.56 8.84
CA THR A 117 -9.30 -4.30 9.22
C THR A 117 -8.27 -3.17 9.27
N ILE A 118 -7.13 -3.41 9.93
CA ILE A 118 -6.04 -2.42 10.05
C ILE A 118 -5.43 -2.09 8.68
N ARG A 119 -5.25 -3.12 7.83
CA ARG A 119 -4.77 -2.96 6.45
C ARG A 119 -5.72 -2.12 5.59
N THR A 120 -7.00 -2.11 5.89
CA THR A 120 -8.00 -1.29 5.19
C THR A 120 -8.09 0.11 5.80
N GLU A 121 -8.03 0.22 7.12
CA GLU A 121 -8.14 1.47 7.86
C GLU A 121 -6.96 2.42 7.58
N MET A 122 -5.74 1.90 7.52
CA MET A 122 -4.54 2.72 7.32
C MET A 122 -4.55 3.51 6.01
N PRO A 123 -4.78 2.91 4.81
CA PRO A 123 -4.89 3.68 3.57
C PRO A 123 -6.01 4.71 3.60
N THR A 124 -7.14 4.40 4.26
CA THR A 124 -8.27 5.32 4.42
C THR A 124 -7.84 6.56 5.19
N ARG A 125 -7.18 6.38 6.34
CA ARG A 125 -6.65 7.49 7.15
C ARG A 125 -5.57 8.29 6.44
N VAL A 126 -4.72 7.61 5.67
CA VAL A 126 -3.72 8.28 4.82
C VAL A 126 -4.41 9.17 3.80
N TYR A 127 -5.42 8.67 3.10
CA TYR A 127 -6.19 9.44 2.13
C TYR A 127 -6.83 10.69 2.78
N GLU A 128 -7.54 10.51 3.89
CA GLU A 128 -8.18 11.60 4.63
C GLU A 128 -7.17 12.66 5.10
N ALA A 129 -6.00 12.21 5.59
CA ALA A 129 -4.95 13.11 6.02
C ALA A 129 -4.34 13.91 4.88
N LEU A 130 -4.11 13.30 3.71
CA LEU A 130 -3.62 13.99 2.52
C LEU A 130 -4.61 15.08 2.07
N ILE A 131 -5.90 14.76 1.99
CA ILE A 131 -6.94 15.72 1.63
C ILE A 131 -7.00 16.88 2.63
N ARG A 132 -7.00 16.59 3.94
CA ARG A 132 -7.03 17.60 4.99
C ARG A 132 -5.84 18.55 4.93
N GLU A 133 -4.66 18.05 4.60
CA GLU A 133 -3.43 18.84 4.48
C GLU A 133 -3.26 19.49 3.11
N GLY A 134 -4.22 19.31 2.20
CA GLY A 134 -4.16 19.86 0.84
C GLY A 134 -3.04 19.28 -0.02
N ILE A 135 -2.63 18.05 0.27
CA ILE A 135 -1.64 17.33 -0.53
C ILE A 135 -2.38 16.61 -1.65
N GLU A 136 -2.05 16.98 -2.90
CA GLU A 136 -2.70 16.44 -4.08
C GLU A 136 -2.27 15.00 -4.37
N ILE A 137 -3.25 14.15 -4.68
CA ILE A 137 -3.02 12.79 -5.19
C ILE A 137 -3.05 12.87 -6.72
N PRO A 138 -1.94 12.55 -7.41
CA PRO A 138 -1.81 12.81 -8.82
C PRO A 138 -2.66 11.87 -9.66
N TYR A 139 -3.24 12.43 -10.73
CA TYR A 139 -3.70 11.63 -11.86
C TYR A 139 -2.54 11.27 -12.76
N PRO A 140 -2.63 10.21 -13.58
CA PRO A 140 -1.63 9.92 -14.60
C PRO A 140 -1.41 11.15 -15.49
N GLN A 141 -0.19 11.66 -15.54
CA GLN A 141 0.19 12.84 -16.33
C GLN A 141 0.66 12.40 -17.72
N GLN A 142 0.16 13.07 -18.77
CA GLN A 142 0.63 12.89 -20.14
C GLN A 142 0.93 14.24 -20.76
N ALA A 143 2.13 14.40 -21.31
CA ALA A 143 2.47 15.56 -22.13
C ALA A 143 2.13 15.24 -23.59
N ILE A 144 1.19 15.99 -24.18
CA ILE A 144 0.79 15.84 -25.58
C ILE A 144 1.41 16.96 -26.38
N HIS A 145 2.31 16.62 -27.31
CA HIS A 145 2.88 17.55 -28.27
C HIS A 145 2.12 17.46 -29.59
N ILE A 146 1.29 18.45 -29.90
CA ILE A 146 0.56 18.54 -31.16
C ILE A 146 1.50 19.17 -32.19
N ARG A 147 2.01 18.38 -33.14
CA ARG A 147 2.91 18.86 -34.21
C ARG A 147 2.17 19.49 -35.39
N SER A 148 0.93 19.07 -35.66
CA SER A 148 0.07 19.64 -36.70
C SER A 148 -1.39 19.47 -36.30
N ALA A 149 -2.20 20.48 -36.51
CA ALA A 149 -3.64 20.45 -36.35
C ALA A 149 -4.28 21.16 -37.53
N SER A 150 -5.46 20.68 -38.01
CA SER A 150 -6.24 21.43 -38.98
C SER A 150 -6.69 22.76 -38.36
N PRO A 151 -6.90 23.84 -39.13
CA PRO A 151 -7.32 25.14 -38.63
C PRO A 151 -8.58 25.09 -37.74
N GLU A 152 -9.48 24.14 -38.02
CA GLU A 152 -10.75 23.96 -37.30
C GLU A 152 -10.53 23.39 -35.87
N ILE A 153 -9.48 22.61 -35.67
CA ILE A 153 -9.14 22.00 -34.36
C ILE A 153 -8.21 22.91 -33.54
N ALA A 154 -7.43 23.78 -34.20
CA ALA A 154 -6.45 24.63 -33.54
C ALA A 154 -7.11 25.76 -32.70
N GLN A 155 -8.28 26.28 -33.13
CA GLN A 155 -8.95 27.39 -32.46
C GLN A 155 -9.33 27.16 -30.98
N PRO A 156 -9.84 26.01 -30.55
CA PRO A 156 -10.18 25.80 -29.15
C PRO A 156 -8.99 25.66 -28.20
N PHE A 157 -7.78 25.39 -28.72
CA PHE A 157 -6.59 25.20 -27.89
C PHE A 157 -5.75 26.45 -27.66
N VAL A 158 -5.92 27.49 -28.48
CA VAL A 158 -5.12 28.74 -28.41
C VAL A 158 -5.48 29.61 -27.19
N GLY A 159 -6.62 29.38 -26.52
CA GLY A 159 -7.06 30.13 -25.33
C GLY A 159 -6.88 29.41 -24.00
N ALA A 160 -6.45 28.15 -23.98
CA ALA A 160 -6.56 27.27 -22.79
C ALA A 160 -5.23 26.96 -22.08
N ILE A 161 -4.09 27.51 -22.54
CA ILE A 161 -2.81 27.27 -21.87
C ILE A 161 -2.56 28.40 -20.87
N PRO A 162 -2.68 28.14 -19.55
CA PRO A 162 -2.23 29.12 -18.57
C PRO A 162 -0.70 29.29 -18.70
N PRO A 163 -0.18 30.53 -18.55
CA PRO A 163 1.25 30.77 -18.63
C PRO A 163 1.99 29.96 -17.58
N GLN A 164 2.94 29.15 -18.02
CA GLN A 164 3.82 28.43 -17.12
C GLN A 164 4.62 29.41 -16.26
N PRO A 165 4.64 29.29 -14.94
CA PRO A 165 5.49 30.13 -14.10
C PRO A 165 6.96 29.84 -14.42
N GLY A 166 7.65 30.81 -15.03
CA GLY A 166 9.08 30.73 -15.32
C GLY A 166 9.49 30.69 -16.79
N ALA A 167 8.58 30.77 -17.76
CA ALA A 167 8.95 30.91 -19.17
C ALA A 167 9.45 32.35 -19.46
N PRO A 168 10.59 32.54 -20.12
CA PRO A 168 11.07 33.86 -20.53
C PRO A 168 10.09 34.48 -21.54
N ARG A 169 9.71 35.75 -21.31
CA ARG A 169 8.85 36.51 -22.24
C ARG A 169 9.58 36.65 -23.58
N PRO A 170 8.91 36.35 -24.70
CA PRO A 170 9.47 36.68 -26.01
C PRO A 170 9.63 38.21 -26.14
N ALA A 171 10.75 38.63 -26.71
CA ALA A 171 11.08 40.02 -26.98
C ALA A 171 10.19 40.65 -28.04
#